data_8b9ad4d0a5550735698df7f8032f923c
#
_entry.id   8b9ad4d0a5550735698df7f8032f923c
#
_cell.length_a   1.000
_cell.length_b   1.000
_cell.length_c   1.000
_cell.angle_alpha   90.00
_cell.angle_beta   90.00
_cell.angle_gamma   90.00
#
_symmetry.space_group_name_H-M   'P 1'
#
loop_
_entity.id
_entity.type
_entity.pdbx_description
1 polymer ?
#
loop_
_entity_poly.entity_id
_entity_poly.type
_entity_poly.pdbx_seq_one_letter_code
_entity_poly.pdbx_strand_id
1 'polypeptide(L)'
;MATLLEQLKGMTTIVADTGDVEAIKTVKPYDATTNPSLLLKASTLPQCEPMIKEAIAYAKSKSSNKAQQVEDAADKLSVLVGLEILKHIPGRISTEVDARLSFNIDAMVKKGRKLIALYNEAGIKNDRIFIKLASTWEGIKAGEILEKEGINCNLTLLFGFGQARACAEAGVFLISPFVGRILDWYKAKTGTTYSSEEDPGVISVRKIYAYYKEHGYKTVVMGASFRNIGEITALAGCDRLTIAPNLLQELEATQGDLPRVLKDNGASKTAPAKMTEDEFRFVLNEDAMATEKLAEGIRGFVVDQNKLETALNEKL
;
A
#
# COMPACT_ATOMS: atom_id res chain seq x y z
N MET A 1 22.10 15.52 18.86
CA MET A 1 21.80 15.63 17.40
C MET A 1 20.42 15.10 17.19
N ALA A 2 19.69 15.61 16.18
CA ALA A 2 18.38 15.07 15.83
C ALA A 2 18.51 13.64 15.29
N THR A 3 17.53 12.78 15.54
CA THR A 3 17.50 11.43 15.00
C THR A 3 17.22 11.45 13.50
N LEU A 4 17.54 10.35 12.79
CA LEU A 4 17.20 10.25 11.37
C LEU A 4 15.68 10.34 11.14
N LEU A 5 14.88 9.79 12.06
CA LEU A 5 13.42 9.86 11.97
C LEU A 5 12.89 11.29 12.12
N GLU A 6 13.40 12.06 13.07
CA GLU A 6 13.00 13.46 13.25
C GLU A 6 13.32 14.31 12.01
N GLN A 7 14.50 14.12 11.42
CA GLN A 7 14.88 14.81 10.19
C GLN A 7 14.03 14.38 9.00
N LEU A 8 13.75 13.08 8.88
CA LEU A 8 12.90 12.54 7.81
C LEU A 8 11.48 13.10 7.88
N LYS A 9 10.89 13.21 9.08
CA LYS A 9 9.58 13.84 9.30
C LYS A 9 9.50 15.29 8.80
N GLY A 10 10.62 15.99 8.77
CA GLY A 10 10.71 17.36 8.24
C GLY A 10 10.67 17.47 6.72
N MET A 11 10.74 16.36 5.97
CA MET A 11 10.83 16.38 4.52
C MET A 11 9.99 15.33 3.80
N THR A 12 9.44 14.35 4.52
CA THR A 12 8.66 13.22 3.99
C THR A 12 7.52 12.91 4.96
N THR A 13 6.33 12.66 4.45
CA THR A 13 5.23 12.19 5.28
C THR A 13 5.46 10.74 5.68
N ILE A 14 5.54 10.48 6.98
CA ILE A 14 5.77 9.15 7.54
C ILE A 14 4.45 8.39 7.66
N VAL A 15 4.44 7.18 7.10
CA VAL A 15 3.32 6.25 7.13
C VAL A 15 3.79 4.97 7.82
N ALA A 16 2.97 4.39 8.69
CA ALA A 16 3.30 3.10 9.31
C ALA A 16 2.70 1.94 8.53
N ASP A 17 3.51 0.95 8.21
CA ASP A 17 3.09 -0.28 7.54
C ASP A 17 2.86 -1.37 8.58
N THR A 18 1.66 -1.38 9.17
CA THR A 18 1.29 -2.34 10.23
C THR A 18 -0.21 -2.37 10.49
N GLY A 19 -0.71 -3.54 10.91
CA GLY A 19 -2.04 -3.70 11.52
C GLY A 19 -2.02 -3.70 13.04
N ASP A 20 -0.85 -3.55 13.67
CA ASP A 20 -0.68 -3.50 15.12
C ASP A 20 -0.92 -2.09 15.66
N VAL A 21 -2.05 -1.91 16.35
CA VAL A 21 -2.47 -0.63 16.92
C VAL A 21 -1.50 -0.12 17.98
N GLU A 22 -0.90 -1.00 18.77
CA GLU A 22 0.07 -0.56 19.82
C GLU A 22 1.35 0.00 19.19
N ALA A 23 1.81 -0.57 18.08
CA ALA A 23 2.91 -0.02 17.30
C ALA A 23 2.56 1.39 16.75
N ILE A 24 1.32 1.59 16.25
CA ILE A 24 0.83 2.90 15.77
C ILE A 24 0.87 3.95 16.89
N LYS A 25 0.39 3.62 18.08
CA LYS A 25 0.40 4.53 19.25
C LYS A 25 1.81 4.99 19.61
N THR A 26 2.78 4.10 19.50
CA THR A 26 4.20 4.38 19.82
C THR A 26 4.83 5.30 18.77
N VAL A 27 4.67 4.98 17.49
CA VAL A 27 5.33 5.66 16.36
C VAL A 27 4.68 7.02 16.04
N LYS A 28 3.35 7.13 16.25
CA LYS A 28 2.53 8.30 15.89
C LYS A 28 2.75 8.76 14.44
N PRO A 29 2.50 7.88 13.45
CA PRO A 29 2.65 8.22 12.04
C PRO A 29 1.53 9.18 11.60
N TYR A 30 1.70 9.78 10.42
CA TYR A 30 0.63 10.60 9.83
C TYR A 30 -0.49 9.74 9.23
N ASP A 31 -0.12 8.72 8.43
CA ASP A 31 -1.02 7.74 7.83
C ASP A 31 -0.62 6.31 8.26
N ALA A 32 -1.46 5.33 7.90
CA ALA A 32 -1.11 3.92 8.04
C ALA A 32 -1.56 3.10 6.83
N THR A 33 -0.86 2.00 6.59
CA THR A 33 -1.20 1.01 5.56
C THR A 33 -1.35 -0.37 6.16
N THR A 34 -2.34 -1.11 5.69
CA THR A 34 -2.50 -2.53 5.95
C THR A 34 -2.45 -3.32 4.63
N ASN A 35 -2.38 -4.64 4.74
CA ASN A 35 -2.49 -5.58 3.64
C ASN A 35 -2.92 -6.94 4.22
N PRO A 36 -3.25 -7.96 3.41
CA PRO A 36 -3.69 -9.26 3.91
C PRO A 36 -2.74 -9.92 4.91
N SER A 37 -1.43 -9.83 4.68
CA SER A 37 -0.40 -10.40 5.57
C SER A 37 -0.39 -9.70 6.94
N LEU A 38 -0.51 -8.37 6.94
CA LEU A 38 -0.55 -7.56 8.17
C LEU A 38 -1.85 -7.78 8.94
N LEU A 39 -2.99 -7.94 8.26
CA LEU A 39 -4.27 -8.28 8.88
C LEU A 39 -4.24 -9.68 9.50
N LEU A 40 -3.68 -10.66 8.79
CA LEU A 40 -3.49 -12.01 9.33
C LEU A 40 -2.66 -11.96 10.61
N LYS A 41 -1.54 -11.25 10.59
CA LYS A 41 -0.69 -11.07 11.78
C LYS A 41 -1.45 -10.36 12.90
N ALA A 42 -2.15 -9.27 12.62
CA ALA A 42 -2.93 -8.53 13.62
C ALA A 42 -4.03 -9.40 14.24
N SER A 43 -4.68 -10.26 13.45
CA SER A 43 -5.76 -11.15 13.92
C SER A 43 -5.31 -12.15 15.00
N THR A 44 -4.01 -12.40 15.14
CA THR A 44 -3.44 -13.27 16.19
C THR A 44 -3.17 -12.53 17.49
N LEU A 45 -3.27 -11.21 17.50
CA LEU A 45 -3.00 -10.40 18.70
C LEU A 45 -4.23 -10.36 19.63
N PRO A 46 -4.04 -10.44 20.96
CA PRO A 46 -5.15 -10.44 21.91
C PRO A 46 -6.10 -9.25 21.77
N GLN A 47 -5.59 -8.08 21.45
CA GLN A 47 -6.38 -6.86 21.26
C GLN A 47 -7.32 -6.92 20.03
N CYS A 48 -7.10 -7.84 19.09
CA CYS A 48 -7.96 -8.04 17.93
C CYS A 48 -9.18 -8.94 18.21
N GLU A 49 -9.19 -9.70 19.31
CA GLU A 49 -10.25 -10.64 19.64
C GLU A 49 -11.66 -9.99 19.71
N PRO A 50 -11.85 -8.81 20.32
CA PRO A 50 -13.17 -8.13 20.29
C PRO A 50 -13.60 -7.77 18.86
N MET A 51 -12.68 -7.34 18.00
CA MET A 51 -12.96 -7.01 16.60
C MET A 51 -13.36 -8.26 15.79
N ILE A 52 -12.70 -9.38 16.04
CA ILE A 52 -13.06 -10.67 15.43
C ILE A 52 -14.48 -11.07 15.83
N LYS A 53 -14.85 -10.97 17.12
CA LYS A 53 -16.21 -11.28 17.58
C LYS A 53 -17.26 -10.38 16.92
N GLU A 54 -16.98 -9.09 16.81
CA GLU A 54 -17.87 -8.15 16.12
C GLU A 54 -18.01 -8.48 14.64
N ALA A 55 -16.91 -8.79 13.94
CA ALA A 55 -16.93 -9.17 12.54
C ALA A 55 -17.75 -10.44 12.28
N ILE A 56 -17.62 -11.44 13.15
CA ILE A 56 -18.41 -12.67 13.11
C ILE A 56 -19.91 -12.39 13.33
N ALA A 57 -20.26 -11.59 14.33
CA ALA A 57 -21.64 -11.22 14.61
C ALA A 57 -22.25 -10.45 13.42
N TYR A 58 -21.52 -9.51 12.86
CA TYR A 58 -21.90 -8.78 11.65
C TYR A 58 -22.21 -9.75 10.49
N ALA A 59 -21.26 -10.65 10.18
CA ALA A 59 -21.41 -11.59 9.07
C ALA A 59 -22.64 -12.50 9.22
N LYS A 60 -22.87 -13.02 10.43
CA LYS A 60 -24.07 -13.83 10.74
C LYS A 60 -25.37 -13.05 10.57
N SER A 61 -25.36 -11.74 10.81
CA SER A 61 -26.54 -10.89 10.63
C SER A 61 -26.87 -10.60 9.17
N LYS A 62 -25.88 -10.70 8.25
CA LYS A 62 -26.03 -10.34 6.83
C LYS A 62 -26.41 -11.50 5.93
N SER A 63 -26.02 -12.72 6.24
CA SER A 63 -26.27 -13.89 5.40
C SER A 63 -26.36 -15.18 6.21
N SER A 64 -27.16 -16.12 5.72
CA SER A 64 -27.15 -17.51 6.20
C SER A 64 -26.18 -18.41 5.40
N ASN A 65 -25.64 -17.91 4.29
CA ASN A 65 -24.67 -18.62 3.47
C ASN A 65 -23.29 -18.55 4.10
N LYS A 66 -22.68 -19.69 4.42
CA LYS A 66 -21.41 -19.79 5.13
C LYS A 66 -20.25 -19.11 4.38
N ALA A 67 -20.15 -19.31 3.06
CA ALA A 67 -19.10 -18.70 2.25
C ALA A 67 -19.23 -17.16 2.25
N GLN A 68 -20.47 -16.63 2.16
CA GLN A 68 -20.72 -15.21 2.23
C GLN A 68 -20.41 -14.66 3.64
N GLN A 69 -20.71 -15.42 4.71
CA GLN A 69 -20.35 -15.02 6.07
C GLN A 69 -18.82 -14.89 6.24
N VAL A 70 -18.03 -15.82 5.70
CA VAL A 70 -16.56 -15.74 5.75
C VAL A 70 -16.06 -14.47 5.07
N GLU A 71 -16.54 -14.19 3.86
CA GLU A 71 -16.18 -12.98 3.11
C GLU A 71 -16.59 -11.71 3.88
N ASP A 72 -17.80 -11.64 4.37
CA ASP A 72 -18.32 -10.48 5.13
C ASP A 72 -17.55 -10.27 6.44
N ALA A 73 -17.17 -11.36 7.12
CA ALA A 73 -16.35 -11.29 8.33
C ALA A 73 -14.94 -10.75 8.05
N ALA A 74 -14.31 -11.19 6.95
CA ALA A 74 -12.99 -10.71 6.56
C ALA A 74 -13.03 -9.21 6.17
N ASP A 75 -14.00 -8.79 5.38
CA ASP A 75 -14.21 -7.38 5.02
C ASP A 75 -14.47 -6.52 6.27
N LYS A 76 -15.36 -6.97 7.15
CA LYS A 76 -15.68 -6.24 8.39
C LYS A 76 -14.48 -6.14 9.32
N LEU A 77 -13.70 -7.21 9.46
CA LEU A 77 -12.50 -7.22 10.30
C LEU A 77 -11.45 -6.23 9.78
N SER A 78 -11.22 -6.18 8.47
CA SER A 78 -10.27 -5.21 7.88
C SER A 78 -10.70 -3.77 8.16
N VAL A 79 -11.99 -3.47 8.08
CA VAL A 79 -12.53 -2.16 8.43
C VAL A 79 -12.41 -1.87 9.93
N LEU A 80 -12.71 -2.84 10.81
CA LEU A 80 -12.59 -2.66 12.26
C LEU A 80 -11.15 -2.36 12.70
N VAL A 81 -10.17 -3.06 12.13
CA VAL A 81 -8.75 -2.76 12.35
C VAL A 81 -8.43 -1.35 11.86
N GLY A 82 -8.90 -0.97 10.68
CA GLY A 82 -8.73 0.38 10.15
C GLY A 82 -9.38 1.46 11.02
N LEU A 83 -10.58 1.22 11.55
CA LEU A 83 -11.26 2.13 12.47
C LEU A 83 -10.46 2.34 13.77
N GLU A 84 -9.90 1.27 14.31
CA GLU A 84 -9.07 1.38 15.52
C GLU A 84 -7.80 2.18 15.24
N ILE A 85 -7.13 1.93 14.13
CA ILE A 85 -5.95 2.69 13.71
C ILE A 85 -6.28 4.18 13.53
N LEU A 86 -7.40 4.51 12.89
CA LEU A 86 -7.84 5.88 12.62
C LEU A 86 -8.03 6.74 13.89
N LYS A 87 -8.24 6.14 15.06
CA LYS A 87 -8.29 6.85 16.33
C LYS A 87 -6.92 7.43 16.75
N HIS A 88 -5.84 6.90 16.18
CA HIS A 88 -4.46 7.18 16.60
C HIS A 88 -3.61 7.89 15.53
N ILE A 89 -4.18 8.14 14.33
CA ILE A 89 -3.50 8.84 13.25
C ILE A 89 -4.33 10.04 12.77
N PRO A 90 -3.69 11.16 12.43
CA PRO A 90 -4.41 12.33 11.89
C PRO A 90 -4.84 12.17 10.45
N GLY A 91 -4.17 11.36 9.67
CA GLY A 91 -4.38 11.18 8.24
C GLY A 91 -5.29 10.01 7.88
N ARG A 92 -4.85 9.15 6.96
CA ARG A 92 -5.66 8.14 6.28
C ARG A 92 -5.17 6.72 6.55
N ILE A 93 -6.11 5.78 6.47
CA ILE A 93 -5.83 4.34 6.44
C ILE A 93 -5.98 3.79 5.03
N SER A 94 -5.03 2.96 4.58
CA SER A 94 -5.17 2.16 3.35
C SER A 94 -5.72 0.79 3.69
N THR A 95 -6.90 0.46 3.15
CA THR A 95 -7.56 -0.85 3.29
C THR A 95 -7.59 -1.54 1.94
N GLU A 96 -7.05 -2.75 1.87
CA GLU A 96 -6.82 -3.45 0.61
C GLU A 96 -8.00 -4.32 0.20
N VAL A 97 -8.34 -4.26 -1.08
CA VAL A 97 -9.30 -5.14 -1.73
C VAL A 97 -8.68 -6.53 -1.90
N ASP A 98 -9.51 -7.57 -1.77
CA ASP A 98 -9.10 -8.96 -1.95
C ASP A 98 -8.30 -9.17 -3.24
N ALA A 99 -7.09 -9.69 -3.12
CA ALA A 99 -6.16 -9.88 -4.22
C ALA A 99 -6.67 -10.88 -5.29
N ARG A 100 -7.61 -11.77 -4.93
CA ARG A 100 -8.28 -12.67 -5.89
C ARG A 100 -9.06 -11.91 -6.97
N LEU A 101 -9.43 -10.65 -6.70
CA LEU A 101 -10.19 -9.79 -7.61
C LEU A 101 -9.29 -9.01 -8.58
N SER A 102 -7.97 -9.13 -8.48
CA SER A 102 -6.98 -8.28 -9.18
C SER A 102 -7.13 -8.20 -10.70
N PHE A 103 -7.87 -9.11 -11.32
CA PHE A 103 -8.11 -9.17 -12.78
C PHE A 103 -9.58 -8.93 -13.16
N ASN A 104 -10.39 -8.39 -12.23
CA ASN A 104 -11.81 -8.12 -12.46
C ASN A 104 -12.16 -6.70 -12.00
N ILE A 105 -12.30 -5.78 -12.95
CA ILE A 105 -12.58 -4.36 -12.70
C ILE A 105 -13.85 -4.18 -11.86
N ASP A 106 -14.96 -4.76 -12.31
CA ASP A 106 -16.27 -4.59 -11.67
C ASP A 106 -16.29 -5.13 -10.23
N ALA A 107 -15.65 -6.29 -10.03
CA ALA A 107 -15.56 -6.89 -8.70
C ALA A 107 -14.70 -6.03 -7.74
N MET A 108 -13.59 -5.46 -8.21
CA MET A 108 -12.76 -4.56 -7.42
C MET A 108 -13.48 -3.26 -7.08
N VAL A 109 -14.18 -2.65 -8.03
CA VAL A 109 -14.99 -1.45 -7.80
C VAL A 109 -16.09 -1.73 -6.79
N LYS A 110 -16.83 -2.84 -6.95
CA LYS A 110 -17.87 -3.27 -6.01
C LYS A 110 -17.31 -3.48 -4.60
N LYS A 111 -16.15 -4.15 -4.48
CA LYS A 111 -15.49 -4.37 -3.19
C LYS A 111 -15.02 -3.06 -2.57
N GLY A 112 -14.41 -2.18 -3.33
CA GLY A 112 -14.00 -0.86 -2.87
C GLY A 112 -15.16 -0.04 -2.32
N ARG A 113 -16.27 0.01 -3.03
CA ARG A 113 -17.52 0.67 -2.57
C ARG A 113 -18.07 0.04 -1.29
N LYS A 114 -18.02 -1.29 -1.17
CA LYS A 114 -18.44 -2.01 0.04
C LYS A 114 -17.61 -1.61 1.25
N LEU A 115 -16.29 -1.59 1.12
CA LEU A 115 -15.38 -1.18 2.21
C LEU A 115 -15.63 0.26 2.63
N ILE A 116 -15.79 1.18 1.68
CA ILE A 116 -16.13 2.58 1.96
C ILE A 116 -17.46 2.69 2.70
N ALA A 117 -18.48 1.95 2.27
CA ALA A 117 -19.79 1.94 2.95
C ALA A 117 -19.66 1.49 4.42
N LEU A 118 -18.87 0.46 4.70
CA LEU A 118 -18.62 -0.01 6.07
C LEU A 118 -17.92 1.06 6.94
N TYR A 119 -16.99 1.83 6.39
CA TYR A 119 -16.38 2.97 7.07
C TYR A 119 -17.37 4.11 7.30
N ASN A 120 -18.19 4.43 6.30
CA ASN A 120 -19.20 5.48 6.41
C ASN A 120 -20.29 5.14 7.44
N GLU A 121 -20.73 3.88 7.53
CA GLU A 121 -21.64 3.39 8.58
C GLU A 121 -21.05 3.61 9.99
N ALA A 122 -19.73 3.57 10.13
CA ALA A 122 -19.03 3.88 11.37
C ALA A 122 -18.71 5.38 11.56
N GLY A 123 -19.24 6.26 10.70
CA GLY A 123 -19.07 7.72 10.77
C GLY A 123 -17.75 8.26 10.19
N ILE A 124 -16.97 7.44 9.50
CA ILE A 124 -15.71 7.88 8.88
C ILE A 124 -15.99 8.33 7.44
N LYS A 125 -15.50 9.52 7.09
CA LYS A 125 -15.63 10.10 5.74
C LYS A 125 -14.59 9.53 4.76
N ASN A 126 -14.88 9.61 3.46
CA ASN A 126 -14.01 9.10 2.40
C ASN A 126 -12.61 9.73 2.42
N ASP A 127 -12.47 10.96 2.85
CA ASP A 127 -11.20 11.68 2.93
C ASP A 127 -10.22 11.12 3.99
N ARG A 128 -10.66 10.16 4.80
CA ARG A 128 -9.84 9.43 5.79
C ARG A 128 -9.41 8.04 5.31
N ILE A 129 -9.73 7.64 4.08
CA ILE A 129 -9.56 6.28 3.59
C ILE A 129 -8.90 6.27 2.22
N PHE A 130 -7.99 5.33 2.00
CA PHE A 130 -7.57 4.89 0.69
C PHE A 130 -8.05 3.46 0.46
N ILE A 131 -8.69 3.22 -0.68
CA ILE A 131 -8.93 1.85 -1.16
C ILE A 131 -7.67 1.38 -1.87
N LYS A 132 -7.08 0.30 -1.40
CA LYS A 132 -5.81 -0.22 -1.90
C LYS A 132 -6.05 -1.35 -2.90
N LEU A 133 -5.48 -1.24 -4.09
CA LEU A 133 -5.71 -2.11 -5.24
C LEU A 133 -4.38 -2.56 -5.83
N ALA A 134 -4.28 -3.82 -6.27
CA ALA A 134 -3.11 -4.28 -7.02
C ALA A 134 -2.96 -3.53 -8.35
N SER A 135 -1.73 -3.19 -8.73
CA SER A 135 -1.42 -2.44 -9.95
C SER A 135 -1.37 -3.35 -11.20
N THR A 136 -2.41 -4.15 -11.40
CA THR A 136 -2.75 -4.75 -12.69
C THR A 136 -3.40 -3.69 -13.59
N TRP A 137 -3.54 -3.95 -14.88
CA TRP A 137 -4.31 -3.07 -15.74
C TRP A 137 -5.73 -2.87 -15.19
N GLU A 138 -6.36 -3.97 -14.81
CA GLU A 138 -7.71 -3.99 -14.25
C GLU A 138 -7.79 -3.20 -12.94
N GLY A 139 -6.79 -3.34 -12.05
CA GLY A 139 -6.72 -2.60 -10.79
C GLY A 139 -6.54 -1.10 -10.99
N ILE A 140 -5.74 -0.70 -11.97
CA ILE A 140 -5.56 0.71 -12.35
C ILE A 140 -6.87 1.28 -12.91
N LYS A 141 -7.60 0.54 -13.74
CA LYS A 141 -8.91 0.96 -14.26
C LYS A 141 -9.98 1.02 -13.18
N ALA A 142 -9.99 0.07 -12.25
CA ALA A 142 -10.86 0.15 -11.07
C ALA A 142 -10.54 1.39 -10.23
N GLY A 143 -9.27 1.71 -10.02
CA GLY A 143 -8.82 2.93 -9.35
C GLY A 143 -9.31 4.20 -10.07
N GLU A 144 -9.19 4.27 -11.40
CA GLU A 144 -9.69 5.40 -12.19
C GLU A 144 -11.21 5.62 -12.00
N ILE A 145 -11.99 4.54 -11.91
CA ILE A 145 -13.44 4.62 -11.66
C ILE A 145 -13.72 5.15 -10.25
N LEU A 146 -13.09 4.56 -9.23
CA LEU A 146 -13.29 4.96 -7.83
C LEU A 146 -12.86 6.40 -7.56
N GLU A 147 -11.75 6.87 -8.15
CA GLU A 147 -11.30 8.25 -8.03
C GLU A 147 -12.34 9.24 -8.58
N LYS A 148 -12.98 8.93 -9.71
CA LYS A 148 -14.07 9.75 -10.27
C LYS A 148 -15.30 9.82 -9.35
N GLU A 149 -15.47 8.86 -8.45
CA GLU A 149 -16.52 8.81 -7.43
C GLU A 149 -16.13 9.50 -6.12
N GLY A 150 -14.94 10.09 -6.05
CA GLY A 150 -14.41 10.72 -4.84
C GLY A 150 -13.88 9.72 -3.80
N ILE A 151 -13.57 8.49 -4.23
CA ILE A 151 -12.93 7.46 -3.43
C ILE A 151 -11.46 7.40 -3.83
N ASN A 152 -10.58 7.92 -2.98
CA ASN A 152 -9.16 7.92 -3.28
C ASN A 152 -8.55 6.52 -3.15
N CYS A 153 -7.62 6.21 -4.06
CA CYS A 153 -7.00 4.89 -4.17
C CYS A 153 -5.50 4.92 -3.92
N ASN A 154 -5.00 3.80 -3.39
CA ASN A 154 -3.59 3.46 -3.24
C ASN A 154 -3.29 2.25 -4.13
N LEU A 155 -2.57 2.45 -5.24
CA LEU A 155 -2.19 1.37 -6.15
C LEU A 155 -0.90 0.71 -5.67
N THR A 156 -1.04 -0.54 -5.23
CA THR A 156 0.02 -1.36 -4.61
C THR A 156 0.52 -2.47 -5.54
N LEU A 157 1.47 -3.29 -5.05
CA LEU A 157 2.16 -4.30 -5.87
C LEU A 157 2.69 -3.68 -7.16
N LEU A 158 3.31 -2.52 -7.00
CA LEU A 158 3.88 -1.75 -8.07
C LEU A 158 5.40 -1.95 -8.08
N PHE A 159 5.92 -2.50 -9.16
CA PHE A 159 7.31 -2.89 -9.32
C PHE A 159 7.97 -2.29 -10.56
N GLY A 160 7.19 -2.03 -11.62
CA GLY A 160 7.68 -1.57 -12.91
C GLY A 160 7.25 -0.15 -13.25
N PHE A 161 8.07 0.51 -14.07
CA PHE A 161 7.80 1.88 -14.51
C PHE A 161 6.51 2.00 -15.32
N GLY A 162 6.18 0.99 -16.13
CA GLY A 162 4.92 0.97 -16.90
C GLY A 162 3.69 1.03 -16.00
N GLN A 163 3.69 0.30 -14.86
CA GLN A 163 2.63 0.37 -13.87
C GLN A 163 2.50 1.79 -13.28
N ALA A 164 3.63 2.41 -12.90
CA ALA A 164 3.65 3.75 -12.35
C ALA A 164 3.10 4.78 -13.33
N ARG A 165 3.52 4.70 -14.61
CA ARG A 165 3.03 5.58 -15.67
C ARG A 165 1.54 5.44 -15.87
N ALA A 166 1.01 4.23 -16.00
CA ALA A 166 -0.42 3.99 -16.18
C ALA A 166 -1.26 4.48 -14.99
N CYS A 167 -0.75 4.36 -13.75
CA CYS A 167 -1.40 4.89 -12.55
C CYS A 167 -1.52 6.43 -12.59
N ALA A 168 -0.45 7.14 -12.98
CA ALA A 168 -0.47 8.59 -13.10
C ALA A 168 -1.45 9.05 -14.19
N GLU A 169 -1.44 8.37 -15.33
CA GLU A 169 -2.34 8.62 -16.46
C GLU A 169 -3.82 8.36 -16.13
N ALA A 170 -4.09 7.42 -15.21
CA ALA A 170 -5.43 7.16 -14.66
C ALA A 170 -5.87 8.19 -13.62
N GLY A 171 -4.94 9.02 -13.13
CA GLY A 171 -5.23 10.07 -12.14
C GLY A 171 -5.48 9.53 -10.74
N VAL A 172 -4.93 8.36 -10.38
CA VAL A 172 -5.05 7.82 -9.03
C VAL A 172 -4.31 8.71 -8.02
N PHE A 173 -4.82 8.78 -6.79
CA PHE A 173 -4.28 9.67 -5.77
C PHE A 173 -2.87 9.28 -5.34
N LEU A 174 -2.61 7.97 -5.13
CA LEU A 174 -1.37 7.50 -4.55
C LEU A 174 -0.94 6.14 -5.12
N ILE A 175 0.36 5.98 -5.29
CA ILE A 175 1.00 4.70 -5.61
C ILE A 175 1.94 4.27 -4.50
N SER A 176 2.08 2.95 -4.32
CA SER A 176 3.03 2.32 -3.39
C SER A 176 4.04 1.46 -4.15
N PRO A 177 5.07 2.06 -4.79
CA PRO A 177 6.14 1.29 -5.39
C PRO A 177 6.97 0.57 -4.32
N PHE A 178 7.24 -0.72 -4.54
CA PHE A 178 7.99 -1.55 -3.62
C PHE A 178 9.50 -1.40 -3.85
N VAL A 179 10.26 -1.29 -2.76
CA VAL A 179 11.72 -1.12 -2.79
C VAL A 179 12.42 -2.44 -2.49
N GLY A 180 12.22 -2.99 -1.31
CA GLY A 180 12.95 -4.16 -0.85
C GLY A 180 12.65 -5.44 -1.61
N ARG A 181 11.42 -5.63 -2.12
CA ARG A 181 11.11 -6.81 -2.95
C ARG A 181 11.78 -6.73 -4.33
N ILE A 182 12.02 -5.55 -4.85
CA ILE A 182 12.84 -5.36 -6.06
C ILE A 182 14.28 -5.75 -5.75
N LEU A 183 14.85 -5.24 -4.65
CA LEU A 183 16.18 -5.62 -4.19
C LEU A 183 16.33 -7.14 -4.06
N ASP A 184 15.36 -7.82 -3.42
CA ASP A 184 15.37 -9.27 -3.24
C ASP A 184 15.47 -10.00 -4.59
N TRP A 185 14.69 -9.58 -5.59
CA TRP A 185 14.73 -10.19 -6.93
C TRP A 185 16.10 -10.04 -7.59
N TYR A 186 16.67 -8.84 -7.57
CA TYR A 186 17.99 -8.59 -8.17
C TYR A 186 19.10 -9.32 -7.43
N LYS A 187 19.09 -9.35 -6.10
CA LYS A 187 20.05 -10.13 -5.30
C LYS A 187 19.98 -11.63 -5.63
N ALA A 188 18.79 -12.19 -5.73
CA ALA A 188 18.61 -13.59 -6.10
C ALA A 188 19.10 -13.87 -7.53
N LYS A 189 18.88 -12.94 -8.46
CA LYS A 189 19.27 -13.09 -9.87
C LYS A 189 20.75 -12.93 -10.13
N THR A 190 21.41 -11.99 -9.43
CA THR A 190 22.79 -11.60 -9.72
C THR A 190 23.80 -12.08 -8.70
N GLY A 191 23.36 -12.42 -7.49
CA GLY A 191 24.27 -12.69 -6.35
C GLY A 191 24.97 -11.43 -5.81
N THR A 192 24.62 -10.24 -6.31
CA THR A 192 25.30 -8.98 -5.96
C THR A 192 24.71 -8.38 -4.69
N THR A 193 25.58 -7.80 -3.85
CA THR A 193 25.18 -6.92 -2.76
C THR A 193 25.21 -5.48 -3.26
N TYR A 194 24.14 -4.74 -3.02
CA TYR A 194 24.00 -3.35 -3.48
C TYR A 194 24.15 -2.39 -2.30
N SER A 195 24.83 -1.27 -2.51
CA SER A 195 24.74 -0.11 -1.63
C SER A 195 23.36 0.56 -1.77
N SER A 196 22.97 1.43 -0.84
CA SER A 196 21.67 2.13 -0.93
C SER A 196 21.53 2.97 -2.21
N GLU A 197 22.64 3.52 -2.72
CA GLU A 197 22.65 4.31 -3.96
C GLU A 197 22.53 3.45 -5.23
N GLU A 198 22.99 2.20 -5.18
CA GLU A 198 22.95 1.23 -6.28
C GLU A 198 21.73 0.29 -6.18
N ASP A 199 20.96 0.38 -5.11
CA ASP A 199 19.79 -0.45 -4.87
C ASP A 199 18.76 -0.26 -6.00
N PRO A 200 18.44 -1.32 -6.75
CA PRO A 200 17.53 -1.20 -7.89
C PRO A 200 16.11 -0.78 -7.48
N GLY A 201 15.67 -1.07 -6.26
CA GLY A 201 14.40 -0.59 -5.73
C GLY A 201 14.42 0.90 -5.44
N VAL A 202 15.50 1.41 -4.86
CA VAL A 202 15.71 2.85 -4.65
C VAL A 202 15.77 3.60 -5.99
N ILE A 203 16.54 3.10 -6.94
CA ILE A 203 16.65 3.67 -8.29
C ILE A 203 15.28 3.72 -8.98
N SER A 204 14.48 2.65 -8.86
CA SER A 204 13.13 2.59 -9.41
C SER A 204 12.24 3.71 -8.85
N VAL A 205 12.18 3.87 -7.54
CA VAL A 205 11.33 4.91 -6.91
C VAL A 205 11.82 6.32 -7.24
N ARG A 206 13.13 6.56 -7.25
CA ARG A 206 13.71 7.85 -7.68
C ARG A 206 13.32 8.20 -9.11
N LYS A 207 13.36 7.23 -10.03
CA LYS A 207 12.94 7.41 -11.43
C LYS A 207 11.45 7.74 -11.55
N ILE A 208 10.60 7.04 -10.82
CA ILE A 208 9.14 7.29 -10.80
C ILE A 208 8.86 8.69 -10.25
N TYR A 209 9.48 9.05 -9.13
CA TYR A 209 9.31 10.37 -8.51
C TYR A 209 9.70 11.50 -9.48
N ALA A 210 10.89 11.41 -10.09
CA ALA A 210 11.36 12.40 -11.05
C ALA A 210 10.39 12.53 -12.23
N TYR A 211 9.96 11.41 -12.81
CA TYR A 211 9.01 11.39 -13.92
C TYR A 211 7.69 12.07 -13.57
N TYR A 212 7.12 11.78 -12.39
CA TYR A 212 5.86 12.39 -11.96
C TYR A 212 5.98 13.90 -11.80
N LYS A 213 7.05 14.37 -11.15
CA LYS A 213 7.27 15.79 -10.93
C LYS A 213 7.55 16.54 -12.24
N GLU A 214 8.41 15.98 -13.09
CA GLU A 214 8.73 16.58 -14.39
C GLU A 214 7.52 16.75 -15.32
N HIS A 215 6.56 15.82 -15.27
CA HIS A 215 5.36 15.84 -16.10
C HIS A 215 4.13 16.44 -15.40
N GLY A 216 4.30 16.94 -14.18
CA GLY A 216 3.22 17.61 -13.43
C GLY A 216 2.10 16.69 -12.95
N TYR A 217 2.33 15.38 -12.87
CA TYR A 217 1.36 14.46 -12.31
C TYR A 217 1.17 14.70 -10.80
N LYS A 218 -0.09 14.65 -10.35
CA LYS A 218 -0.45 14.92 -8.96
C LYS A 218 -0.44 13.66 -8.09
N THR A 219 -0.31 12.49 -8.68
CA THR A 219 -0.23 11.22 -7.97
C THR A 219 0.93 11.23 -6.98
N VAL A 220 0.62 10.92 -5.73
CA VAL A 220 1.58 10.85 -4.63
C VAL A 220 2.42 9.60 -4.74
N VAL A 221 3.73 9.72 -4.61
CA VAL A 221 4.67 8.58 -4.58
C VAL A 221 4.95 8.20 -3.13
N MET A 222 4.60 6.97 -2.76
CA MET A 222 4.86 6.42 -1.44
C MET A 222 5.74 5.17 -1.55
N GLY A 223 7.04 5.30 -1.29
CA GLY A 223 7.93 4.14 -1.22
C GLY A 223 7.47 3.14 -0.16
N ALA A 224 7.57 1.85 -0.44
CA ALA A 224 7.03 0.79 0.39
C ALA A 224 7.94 -0.46 0.44
N SER A 225 7.70 -1.32 1.45
CA SER A 225 8.36 -2.63 1.56
C SER A 225 9.88 -2.54 1.66
N PHE A 226 10.37 -1.87 2.71
CA PHE A 226 11.81 -1.68 2.95
C PHE A 226 12.45 -2.87 3.66
N ARG A 227 13.76 -3.08 3.40
CA ARG A 227 14.59 -4.11 4.05
C ARG A 227 15.55 -3.51 5.08
N ASN A 228 15.94 -2.24 4.92
CA ASN A 228 16.87 -1.56 5.79
C ASN A 228 16.66 -0.04 5.78
N ILE A 229 17.22 0.67 6.76
CA ILE A 229 17.10 2.13 6.84
C ILE A 229 17.86 2.87 5.74
N GLY A 230 18.84 2.23 5.11
CA GLY A 230 19.58 2.80 3.97
C GLY A 230 18.67 3.05 2.76
N GLU A 231 17.76 2.13 2.44
CA GLU A 231 16.75 2.33 1.39
C GLU A 231 15.84 3.54 1.71
N ILE A 232 15.49 3.70 2.99
CA ILE A 232 14.62 4.79 3.46
C ILE A 232 15.33 6.14 3.36
N THR A 233 16.55 6.23 3.87
CA THR A 233 17.34 7.47 3.85
C THR A 233 17.70 7.90 2.43
N ALA A 234 17.97 6.95 1.54
CA ALA A 234 18.19 7.19 0.12
C ALA A 234 16.97 7.73 -0.64
N LEU A 235 15.78 7.70 -0.02
CA LEU A 235 14.53 8.26 -0.55
C LEU A 235 14.04 9.49 0.25
N ALA A 236 14.89 10.08 1.08
CA ALA A 236 14.54 11.26 1.86
C ALA A 236 14.06 12.41 0.97
N GLY A 237 12.88 12.94 1.25
CA GLY A 237 12.19 13.92 0.40
C GLY A 237 11.15 13.32 -0.55
N CYS A 238 10.99 11.99 -0.60
CA CYS A 238 9.83 11.36 -1.23
C CYS A 238 8.54 11.88 -0.60
N ASP A 239 7.45 11.93 -1.37
CA ASP A 239 6.18 12.46 -0.86
C ASP A 239 5.75 11.74 0.41
N ARG A 240 5.78 10.40 0.41
CA ARG A 240 5.50 9.55 1.56
C ARG A 240 6.40 8.31 1.56
N LEU A 241 6.61 7.72 2.73
CA LEU A 241 7.26 6.42 2.90
C LEU A 241 6.44 5.63 3.92
N THR A 242 5.98 4.43 3.54
CA THR A 242 5.32 3.51 4.48
C THR A 242 6.34 2.51 5.00
N ILE A 243 6.57 2.58 6.30
CA ILE A 243 7.72 1.97 6.97
C ILE A 243 7.24 1.05 8.08
N ALA A 244 7.81 -0.15 8.16
CA ALA A 244 7.52 -1.09 9.23
C ALA A 244 8.00 -0.56 10.60
N PRO A 245 7.30 -0.88 11.71
CA PRO A 245 7.62 -0.35 13.04
C PRO A 245 9.07 -0.57 13.50
N ASN A 246 9.66 -1.72 13.19
CA ASN A 246 11.06 -2.02 13.54
C ASN A 246 12.05 -1.07 12.86
N LEU A 247 11.83 -0.71 11.59
CA LEU A 247 12.66 0.25 10.87
C LEU A 247 12.43 1.68 11.34
N LEU A 248 11.20 2.02 11.75
CA LEU A 248 10.93 3.31 12.39
C LEU A 248 11.66 3.46 13.73
N GLN A 249 11.69 2.40 14.54
CA GLN A 249 12.47 2.36 15.78
C GLN A 249 13.98 2.48 15.51
N GLU A 250 14.49 1.83 14.49
CA GLU A 250 15.89 1.94 14.08
C GLU A 250 16.25 3.36 13.65
N LEU A 251 15.40 4.02 12.84
CA LEU A 251 15.57 5.42 12.47
C LEU A 251 15.53 6.38 13.67
N GLU A 252 14.66 6.10 14.65
CA GLU A 252 14.57 6.87 15.89
C GLU A 252 15.81 6.71 16.78
N ALA A 253 16.41 5.52 16.78
CA ALA A 253 17.62 5.24 17.56
C ALA A 253 18.92 5.72 16.87
N THR A 254 18.86 6.05 15.57
CA THR A 254 20.05 6.42 14.79
C THR A 254 20.18 7.94 14.69
N GLN A 255 21.37 8.45 15.03
CA GLN A 255 21.73 9.86 14.88
C GLN A 255 22.62 10.04 13.64
N GLY A 256 22.61 11.22 13.04
CA GLY A 256 23.43 11.57 11.88
C GLY A 256 22.77 12.66 11.05
N ASP A 257 23.45 13.12 10.02
CA ASP A 257 22.89 14.07 9.06
C ASP A 257 22.10 13.34 7.98
N LEU A 258 20.88 13.81 7.71
CA LEU A 258 20.02 13.29 6.66
C LEU A 258 19.73 14.37 5.61
N PRO A 259 20.50 14.45 4.54
CA PRO A 259 20.21 15.40 3.47
C PRO A 259 18.96 14.99 2.69
N ARG A 260 18.21 16.00 2.22
CA ARG A 260 17.10 15.76 1.30
C ARG A 260 17.66 15.29 -0.07
N VAL A 261 17.25 14.10 -0.50
CA VAL A 261 17.65 13.49 -1.77
C VAL A 261 16.66 13.85 -2.90
N LEU A 262 15.36 13.73 -2.61
CA LEU A 262 14.31 13.99 -3.59
C LEU A 262 13.71 15.39 -3.41
N LYS A 263 13.61 16.11 -4.52
CA LYS A 263 13.07 17.48 -4.59
C LYS A 263 12.07 17.58 -5.73
N ASP A 264 10.94 18.22 -5.48
CA ASP A 264 10.02 18.62 -6.54
C ASP A 264 10.47 19.96 -7.10
N ASN A 265 10.98 19.94 -8.32
CA ASN A 265 11.43 21.14 -9.05
C ASN A 265 10.34 21.71 -9.98
N GLY A 266 9.13 21.17 -9.87
CA GLY A 266 7.99 21.55 -10.73
C GLY A 266 7.99 20.87 -12.10
N ALA A 267 6.88 21.06 -12.81
CA ALA A 267 6.72 20.48 -14.14
C ALA A 267 7.58 21.20 -15.18
N SER A 268 8.32 20.43 -15.96
CA SER A 268 9.19 20.93 -17.05
C SER A 268 8.91 20.25 -18.39
N LYS A 269 8.05 19.22 -18.40
CA LYS A 269 7.70 18.43 -19.59
C LYS A 269 6.19 18.28 -19.70
N THR A 270 5.70 18.23 -20.93
CA THR A 270 4.31 17.86 -21.21
C THR A 270 4.12 16.35 -20.98
N ALA A 271 3.00 15.97 -20.36
CA ALA A 271 2.66 14.57 -20.20
C ALA A 271 2.46 13.89 -21.58
N PRO A 272 3.01 12.69 -21.78
CA PRO A 272 2.82 11.95 -23.03
C PRO A 272 1.36 11.49 -23.17
N ALA A 273 1.00 11.00 -24.36
CA ALA A 273 -0.27 10.32 -24.58
C ALA A 273 -0.40 9.12 -23.61
N LYS A 274 -1.63 8.85 -23.17
CA LYS A 274 -1.91 7.71 -22.29
C LYS A 274 -1.57 6.39 -22.97
N MET A 275 -1.03 5.45 -22.19
CA MET A 275 -0.81 4.09 -22.64
C MET A 275 -2.14 3.39 -22.95
N THR A 276 -2.16 2.62 -24.02
CA THR A 276 -3.22 1.65 -24.29
C THR A 276 -3.04 0.39 -23.45
N GLU A 277 -4.04 -0.48 -23.41
CA GLU A 277 -3.96 -1.74 -22.67
C GLU A 277 -2.87 -2.66 -23.20
N ASP A 278 -2.78 -2.79 -24.51
CA ASP A 278 -1.76 -3.62 -25.16
C ASP A 278 -0.34 -3.09 -24.93
N GLU A 279 -0.13 -1.79 -24.98
CA GLU A 279 1.14 -1.16 -24.61
C GLU A 279 1.51 -1.43 -23.15
N PHE A 280 0.57 -1.28 -22.22
CA PHE A 280 0.80 -1.59 -20.80
C PHE A 280 1.18 -3.06 -20.62
N ARG A 281 0.43 -3.98 -21.19
CA ARG A 281 0.68 -5.42 -21.06
C ARG A 281 2.02 -5.81 -21.67
N PHE A 282 2.38 -5.21 -22.80
CA PHE A 282 3.67 -5.46 -23.43
C PHE A 282 4.85 -4.93 -22.59
N VAL A 283 4.78 -3.68 -22.11
CA VAL A 283 5.82 -3.10 -21.26
C VAL A 283 5.98 -3.86 -19.95
N LEU A 284 4.89 -4.32 -19.34
CA LEU A 284 4.94 -5.17 -18.14
C LEU A 284 5.60 -6.51 -18.44
N ASN A 285 5.26 -7.14 -19.57
CA ASN A 285 5.85 -8.41 -20.00
C ASN A 285 7.37 -8.30 -20.26
N GLU A 286 7.85 -7.18 -20.81
CA GLU A 286 9.28 -6.95 -21.06
C GLU A 286 10.07 -6.76 -19.74
N ASP A 287 9.42 -6.34 -18.67
CA ASP A 287 10.02 -6.21 -17.35
C ASP A 287 9.82 -7.51 -16.56
N ALA A 288 10.78 -8.43 -16.65
CA ALA A 288 10.72 -9.73 -15.98
C ALA A 288 10.56 -9.58 -14.46
N MET A 289 11.28 -8.66 -13.83
CA MET A 289 11.19 -8.42 -12.38
C MET A 289 9.78 -7.97 -12.00
N ALA A 290 9.22 -6.98 -12.70
CA ALA A 290 7.89 -6.47 -12.40
C ALA A 290 6.80 -7.53 -12.63
N THR A 291 6.87 -8.29 -13.73
CA THR A 291 5.93 -9.38 -14.04
C THR A 291 5.95 -10.47 -12.98
N GLU A 292 7.13 -10.94 -12.61
CA GLU A 292 7.29 -12.02 -11.62
C GLU A 292 6.86 -11.55 -10.23
N LYS A 293 7.26 -10.37 -9.79
CA LYS A 293 6.95 -9.85 -8.45
C LYS A 293 5.48 -9.44 -8.28
N LEU A 294 4.83 -8.92 -9.31
CA LEU A 294 3.39 -8.66 -9.28
C LEU A 294 2.60 -9.96 -9.10
N ALA A 295 2.91 -10.98 -9.91
CA ALA A 295 2.25 -12.27 -9.83
C ALA A 295 2.52 -12.99 -8.49
N GLU A 296 3.76 -12.97 -8.01
CA GLU A 296 4.14 -13.51 -6.69
C GLU A 296 3.42 -12.78 -5.56
N GLY A 297 3.34 -11.45 -5.62
CA GLY A 297 2.69 -10.62 -4.61
C GLY A 297 1.19 -10.90 -4.50
N ILE A 298 0.50 -11.01 -5.63
CA ILE A 298 -0.92 -11.40 -5.67
C ILE A 298 -1.10 -12.78 -5.04
N ARG A 299 -0.32 -13.79 -5.45
CA ARG A 299 -0.39 -15.15 -4.86
C ARG A 299 -0.13 -15.15 -3.36
N GLY A 300 0.88 -14.41 -2.91
CA GLY A 300 1.21 -14.30 -1.49
C GLY A 300 0.08 -13.72 -0.65
N PHE A 301 -0.55 -12.65 -1.13
CA PHE A 301 -1.70 -12.04 -0.45
C PHE A 301 -2.93 -12.95 -0.45
N VAL A 302 -3.15 -13.73 -1.53
CA VAL A 302 -4.23 -14.73 -1.57
C VAL A 302 -3.99 -15.83 -0.54
N VAL A 303 -2.75 -16.31 -0.39
CA VAL A 303 -2.40 -17.31 0.63
C VAL A 303 -2.72 -16.81 2.03
N ASP A 304 -2.35 -15.57 2.35
CA ASP A 304 -2.57 -14.99 3.68
C ASP A 304 -4.07 -14.67 3.90
N GLN A 305 -4.77 -14.22 2.87
CA GLN A 305 -6.24 -14.04 2.90
C GLN A 305 -6.94 -15.38 3.21
N ASN A 306 -6.56 -16.45 2.54
CA ASN A 306 -7.14 -17.78 2.77
C ASN A 306 -6.89 -18.28 4.21
N LYS A 307 -5.71 -18.03 4.77
CA LYS A 307 -5.41 -18.35 6.17
C LYS A 307 -6.31 -17.58 7.13
N LEU A 308 -6.49 -16.27 6.90
CA LEU A 308 -7.38 -15.43 7.69
C LEU A 308 -8.83 -15.93 7.62
N GLU A 309 -9.31 -16.22 6.41
CA GLU A 309 -10.66 -16.73 6.18
C GLU A 309 -10.87 -18.11 6.85
N THR A 310 -9.87 -18.98 6.82
CA THR A 310 -9.92 -20.26 7.55
C THR A 310 -10.09 -20.04 9.04
N ALA A 311 -9.29 -19.16 9.65
CA ALA A 311 -9.38 -18.85 11.07
C ALA A 311 -10.73 -18.21 11.44
N LEU A 312 -11.32 -17.37 10.58
CA LEU A 312 -12.64 -16.80 10.78
C LEU A 312 -13.75 -17.86 10.64
N ASN A 313 -13.61 -18.76 9.66
CA ASN A 313 -14.57 -19.83 9.43
C ASN A 313 -14.69 -20.81 10.60
N GLU A 314 -13.61 -21.07 11.33
CA GLU A 314 -13.61 -21.89 12.56
C GLU A 314 -14.41 -21.24 13.70
N LYS A 315 -14.59 -19.92 13.67
CA LYS A 315 -15.34 -19.15 14.68
C LYS A 315 -16.80 -18.84 14.27
N LEU A 316 -17.16 -19.05 13.00
CA LEU A 316 -18.50 -18.93 12.45
C LEU A 316 -19.35 -20.18 12.76
#